data_7804c05133791c37b1080224df50657f
#
_entry.id   7804c05133791c37b1080224df50657f
#
_cell.length_a   1.000
_cell.length_b   1.000
_cell.length_c   1.000
_cell.angle_alpha   90.00
_cell.angle_beta   90.00
_cell.angle_gamma   90.00
#
_symmetry.space_group_name_H-M   'P 1'
#
loop_
_entity.id
_entity.type
_entity.pdbx_description
1 polymer ?
#
loop_
_entity_poly.entity_id
_entity_poly.type
_entity_poly.pdbx_seq_one_letter_code
_entity_poly.pdbx_strand_id
1 'polypeptide(L)'
;MLRRLVALGIGVALLTGCGAESGGSPATAAGPTTDTAPAARTLGQGEATTAFGVLEELADAWKKRDCDKILFLTTSAASELGGRACEATRNGRPVPARVDYGDVEYFLPDRPEEHPWFVALARKPQPSYFVFAYEDDRWRLANGPIQLVGDAPVLNADETTRAVPTDDPEDGLRARLVPQKHLAFLSDRAGLSGVRFASGDPMRNLLSELVKKPSTVRPDRLSYDFQLIPGETRALGVGGGGALVFHAIKIMYTQKAHSRKLAHPLFGADAVRVFTGKASPATIHVTEVVLLATKVAPDGKLTTVAMSRGLADITP
;
A
#
# COMPACT_ATOMS: atom_id res chain seq x y z
N MET A 1 9.41 -54.03 -1.67
CA MET A 1 8.08 -54.50 -2.14
C MET A 1 7.29 -53.22 -2.44
N LEU A 2 6.82 -52.87 -3.50
CA LEU A 2 6.39 -53.27 -4.81
C LEU A 2 6.17 -52.00 -5.63
N ARG A 3 6.81 -51.94 -6.78
CA ARG A 3 6.62 -50.97 -7.87
C ARG A 3 5.17 -50.97 -8.36
N ARG A 4 4.62 -49.83 -8.75
CA ARG A 4 3.75 -49.74 -9.95
C ARG A 4 3.91 -48.36 -10.63
N LEU A 5 4.61 -48.43 -11.75
CA LEU A 5 4.57 -47.52 -12.90
C LEU A 5 3.24 -47.78 -13.65
N VAL A 6 2.56 -46.71 -14.06
CA VAL A 6 1.65 -46.76 -15.22
C VAL A 6 1.93 -45.52 -16.08
N ALA A 7 2.36 -45.83 -17.29
CA ALA A 7 2.57 -44.89 -18.39
C ALA A 7 1.39 -44.97 -19.36
N LEU A 8 1.37 -44.05 -20.29
CA LEU A 8 0.73 -44.00 -21.62
C LEU A 8 -0.63 -43.37 -21.75
N GLY A 9 -0.65 -42.43 -22.73
CA GLY A 9 -1.77 -42.13 -23.59
C GLY A 9 -1.59 -40.89 -24.44
N ILE A 10 -0.79 -40.96 -25.51
CA ILE A 10 -0.69 -40.00 -26.60
C ILE A 10 -1.93 -40.18 -27.49
N GLY A 11 -2.68 -39.10 -27.74
CA GLY A 11 -3.79 -39.06 -28.69
C GLY A 11 -3.70 -37.84 -29.60
N VAL A 12 -3.04 -37.98 -30.73
CA VAL A 12 -3.06 -37.07 -31.87
C VAL A 12 -4.27 -37.42 -32.72
N ALA A 13 -5.21 -36.51 -32.95
CA ALA A 13 -6.26 -36.63 -33.93
C ALA A 13 -6.16 -35.48 -34.93
N LEU A 14 -5.54 -35.75 -36.07
CA LEU A 14 -5.66 -34.93 -37.30
C LEU A 14 -6.96 -35.31 -38.00
N LEU A 15 -7.84 -34.36 -38.25
CA LEU A 15 -8.96 -34.49 -39.16
C LEU A 15 -8.88 -33.37 -40.20
N THR A 16 -8.36 -33.74 -41.34
CA THR A 16 -8.54 -33.05 -42.62
C THR A 16 -9.92 -33.36 -43.18
N GLY A 17 -10.70 -32.33 -43.45
CA GLY A 17 -12.01 -32.43 -44.13
C GLY A 17 -12.17 -31.30 -45.14
N CYS A 18 -11.88 -31.59 -46.41
CA CYS A 18 -12.36 -30.79 -47.55
C CYS A 18 -13.82 -31.13 -47.84
N GLY A 19 -14.65 -30.12 -48.12
CA GLY A 19 -16.03 -30.31 -48.58
C GLY A 19 -16.70 -29.01 -49.03
N ALA A 20 -16.65 -28.77 -50.31
CA ALA A 20 -17.57 -28.13 -51.27
C ALA A 20 -18.56 -27.00 -50.86
N GLU A 21 -18.52 -25.99 -51.72
CA GLU A 21 -19.35 -24.84 -52.00
C GLU A 21 -20.88 -24.99 -51.79
N SER A 22 -21.48 -23.94 -51.20
CA SER A 22 -22.71 -23.32 -51.74
C SER A 22 -22.99 -21.99 -51.01
N GLY A 23 -23.43 -21.01 -51.75
CA GLY A 23 -23.52 -19.58 -51.49
C GLY A 23 -24.32 -19.15 -50.27
N GLY A 24 -23.79 -18.15 -49.61
CA GLY A 24 -24.45 -17.42 -48.50
C GLY A 24 -23.77 -16.06 -48.30
N SER A 25 -24.55 -15.03 -48.25
CA SER A 25 -24.24 -13.60 -48.11
C SER A 25 -23.08 -13.29 -47.18
N PRO A 26 -22.32 -12.21 -47.41
CA PRO A 26 -21.19 -11.85 -46.56
C PRO A 26 -21.69 -11.40 -45.18
N ALA A 27 -21.48 -12.24 -44.19
CA ALA A 27 -21.51 -11.82 -42.81
C ALA A 27 -20.36 -10.85 -42.60
N THR A 28 -20.67 -9.63 -42.24
CA THR A 28 -19.71 -8.61 -41.81
C THR A 28 -18.93 -9.19 -40.61
N ALA A 29 -17.69 -9.59 -40.86
CA ALA A 29 -16.78 -9.98 -39.80
C ALA A 29 -16.60 -8.77 -38.89
N ALA A 30 -17.07 -8.87 -37.64
CA ALA A 30 -16.66 -7.96 -36.59
C ALA A 30 -15.14 -8.05 -36.49
N GLY A 31 -14.45 -6.99 -36.88
CA GLY A 31 -13.02 -6.89 -36.73
C GLY A 31 -12.63 -7.07 -35.26
N PRO A 32 -11.42 -7.57 -34.99
CA PRO A 32 -10.94 -7.64 -33.62
C PRO A 32 -11.01 -6.23 -33.05
N THR A 33 -11.74 -6.06 -31.95
CA THR A 33 -11.63 -4.88 -31.08
C THR A 33 -10.20 -4.87 -30.60
N THR A 34 -9.37 -4.04 -31.20
CA THR A 34 -8.06 -3.68 -30.67
C THR A 34 -8.36 -2.95 -29.38
N ASP A 35 -8.16 -3.64 -28.25
CA ASP A 35 -7.98 -2.99 -26.96
C ASP A 35 -6.79 -2.05 -27.14
N THR A 36 -7.07 -0.79 -27.40
CA THR A 36 -6.03 0.25 -27.48
C THR A 36 -5.58 0.46 -26.04
N ALA A 37 -4.41 -0.05 -25.71
CA ALA A 37 -3.76 0.27 -24.44
C ALA A 37 -3.80 1.79 -24.22
N PRO A 38 -4.11 2.27 -23.02
CA PRO A 38 -4.17 3.70 -22.74
C PRO A 38 -2.83 4.35 -23.12
N ALA A 39 -2.89 5.44 -23.89
CA ALA A 39 -1.71 6.14 -24.32
C ALA A 39 -0.98 6.70 -23.08
N ALA A 40 0.31 6.38 -22.96
CA ALA A 40 1.14 6.93 -21.91
C ALA A 40 1.12 8.47 -21.99
N ARG A 41 0.85 9.15 -20.85
CA ARG A 41 0.70 10.60 -20.80
C ARG A 41 1.61 11.23 -19.75
N THR A 42 1.99 12.48 -20.01
CA THR A 42 2.75 13.31 -19.05
C THR A 42 1.78 14.13 -18.21
N LEU A 43 1.96 14.11 -16.91
CA LEU A 43 1.14 14.82 -15.94
C LEU A 43 1.59 16.28 -15.81
N GLY A 44 0.64 17.23 -15.84
CA GLY A 44 0.88 18.64 -15.59
C GLY A 44 0.54 19.08 -14.17
N GLN A 45 1.16 20.18 -13.73
CA GLN A 45 0.97 20.78 -12.39
C GLN A 45 -0.53 21.06 -12.07
N GLY A 46 -1.28 21.58 -13.04
CA GLY A 46 -2.70 21.89 -12.86
C GLY A 46 -3.55 20.65 -12.62
N GLU A 47 -3.22 19.55 -13.29
CA GLU A 47 -3.89 18.27 -13.08
C GLU A 47 -3.58 17.70 -11.69
N ALA A 48 -2.31 17.75 -11.25
CA ALA A 48 -1.92 17.34 -9.91
C ALA A 48 -2.62 18.15 -8.81
N THR A 49 -2.77 19.47 -9.01
CA THR A 49 -3.51 20.33 -8.10
C THR A 49 -4.99 19.94 -8.02
N THR A 50 -5.61 19.65 -9.16
CA THR A 50 -7.01 19.18 -9.21
C THR A 50 -7.15 17.82 -8.51
N ALA A 51 -6.23 16.89 -8.78
CA ALA A 51 -6.22 15.56 -8.17
C ALA A 51 -6.02 15.63 -6.64
N PHE A 52 -5.24 16.58 -6.15
CA PHE A 52 -5.07 16.80 -4.69
C PHE A 52 -6.39 17.16 -4.00
N GLY A 53 -7.34 17.77 -4.71
CA GLY A 53 -8.71 18.03 -4.25
C GLY A 53 -9.49 16.78 -3.83
N VAL A 54 -9.09 15.59 -4.26
CA VAL A 54 -9.63 14.30 -3.78
C VAL A 54 -9.60 14.20 -2.25
N LEU A 55 -8.65 14.86 -1.57
CA LEU A 55 -8.59 14.87 -0.10
C LEU A 55 -9.77 15.59 0.55
N GLU A 56 -10.30 16.62 -0.08
CA GLU A 56 -11.52 17.31 0.40
C GLU A 56 -12.75 16.42 0.24
N GLU A 57 -12.89 15.78 -0.94
CA GLU A 57 -13.97 14.83 -1.17
C GLU A 57 -13.91 13.65 -0.19
N LEU A 58 -12.69 13.16 0.09
CA LEU A 58 -12.46 12.09 1.06
C LEU A 58 -12.85 12.50 2.47
N ALA A 59 -12.52 13.73 2.90
CA ALA A 59 -12.92 14.26 4.19
C ALA A 59 -14.45 14.38 4.32
N ASP A 60 -15.12 14.81 3.24
CA ASP A 60 -16.58 14.88 3.19
C ASP A 60 -17.23 13.49 3.21
N ALA A 61 -16.65 12.50 2.50
CA ALA A 61 -17.10 11.11 2.53
C ALA A 61 -16.98 10.52 3.96
N TRP A 62 -15.86 10.76 4.65
CA TRP A 62 -15.68 10.38 6.05
C TRP A 62 -16.73 11.00 6.97
N LYS A 63 -16.97 12.30 6.85
CA LYS A 63 -17.98 13.01 7.64
C LYS A 63 -19.39 12.43 7.44
N LYS A 64 -19.71 12.03 6.21
CA LYS A 64 -20.98 11.38 5.85
C LYS A 64 -21.04 9.89 6.15
N ARG A 65 -19.89 9.26 6.52
CA ARG A 65 -19.72 7.82 6.68
C ARG A 65 -20.09 7.04 5.40
N ASP A 66 -19.77 7.63 4.27
CA ASP A 66 -19.96 7.06 2.94
C ASP A 66 -18.76 6.17 2.59
N CYS A 67 -18.82 4.92 3.03
CA CYS A 67 -17.71 3.99 2.90
C CYS A 67 -17.47 3.57 1.45
N ASP A 68 -18.50 3.55 0.61
CA ASP A 68 -18.38 3.26 -0.81
C ASP A 68 -17.63 4.40 -1.53
N LYS A 69 -17.97 5.67 -1.20
CA LYS A 69 -17.25 6.83 -1.74
C LYS A 69 -15.79 6.86 -1.25
N ILE A 70 -15.51 6.47 0.00
CA ILE A 70 -14.13 6.37 0.50
C ILE A 70 -13.34 5.36 -0.33
N LEU A 71 -13.87 4.15 -0.55
CA LEU A 71 -13.22 3.14 -1.40
C LEU A 71 -13.09 3.58 -2.85
N PHE A 72 -14.05 4.35 -3.37
CA PHE A 72 -14.01 4.93 -4.71
C PHE A 72 -12.86 5.95 -4.88
N LEU A 73 -12.58 6.74 -3.85
CA LEU A 73 -11.55 7.80 -3.85
C LEU A 73 -10.16 7.30 -3.44
N THR A 74 -10.05 6.04 -2.99
CA THR A 74 -8.79 5.48 -2.50
C THR A 74 -8.41 4.21 -3.22
N THR A 75 -7.12 3.88 -3.19
CA THR A 75 -6.56 2.62 -3.68
C THR A 75 -5.42 2.17 -2.78
N SER A 76 -4.85 1.01 -3.03
CA SER A 76 -3.67 0.51 -2.29
C SER A 76 -3.85 0.61 -0.76
N ALA A 77 -2.87 1.17 -0.06
CA ALA A 77 -2.87 1.27 1.40
C ALA A 77 -3.93 2.23 1.95
N ALA A 78 -4.32 3.26 1.19
CA ALA A 78 -5.38 4.17 1.62
C ALA A 78 -6.75 3.48 1.64
N SER A 79 -7.02 2.57 0.70
CA SER A 79 -8.25 1.77 0.70
C SER A 79 -8.27 0.75 1.85
N GLU A 80 -7.14 0.13 2.17
CA GLU A 80 -7.00 -0.75 3.34
C GLU A 80 -7.31 -0.03 4.65
N LEU A 81 -6.81 1.22 4.78
CA LEU A 81 -7.09 2.06 5.95
C LEU A 81 -8.53 2.61 5.96
N GLY A 82 -9.15 2.77 4.78
CA GLY A 82 -10.48 3.35 4.62
C GLY A 82 -11.63 2.36 4.89
N GLY A 83 -11.55 1.15 4.33
CA GLY A 83 -12.67 0.22 4.23
C GLY A 83 -13.33 -0.14 5.56
N ARG A 84 -12.79 -1.12 6.26
CA ARG A 84 -13.34 -1.61 7.55
C ARG A 84 -13.37 -0.53 8.63
N ALA A 85 -12.39 0.38 8.60
CA ALA A 85 -12.34 1.50 9.53
C ALA A 85 -13.52 2.47 9.35
N CYS A 86 -13.99 2.68 8.12
CA CYS A 86 -15.21 3.46 7.86
C CYS A 86 -16.45 2.72 8.39
N GLU A 87 -16.61 1.44 8.10
CA GLU A 87 -17.73 0.66 8.62
C GLU A 87 -17.81 0.73 10.15
N ALA A 88 -16.67 0.68 10.84
CA ALA A 88 -16.61 0.80 12.30
C ALA A 88 -17.14 2.15 12.82
N THR A 89 -17.17 3.22 12.00
CA THR A 89 -17.76 4.50 12.40
C THR A 89 -19.27 4.41 12.61
N ARG A 90 -19.93 3.47 11.94
CA ARG A 90 -21.36 3.20 12.13
C ARG A 90 -21.64 2.60 13.51
N ASN A 91 -20.62 1.97 14.11
CA ASN A 91 -20.66 1.35 15.44
C ASN A 91 -20.06 2.26 16.53
N GLY A 92 -19.81 3.53 16.22
CA GLY A 92 -19.32 4.53 17.18
C GLY A 92 -17.81 4.80 17.18
N ARG A 93 -17.04 4.28 16.19
CA ARG A 93 -15.68 4.76 15.98
C ARG A 93 -15.72 6.24 15.62
N PRO A 94 -14.88 7.10 16.20
CA PRO A 94 -14.77 8.49 15.79
C PRO A 94 -14.41 8.60 14.31
N VAL A 95 -15.06 9.51 13.60
CA VAL A 95 -14.67 9.90 12.24
C VAL A 95 -13.33 10.63 12.33
N PRO A 96 -12.38 10.36 11.40
CA PRO A 96 -11.14 11.13 11.33
C PRO A 96 -11.42 12.63 11.24
N ALA A 97 -10.66 13.42 11.99
CA ALA A 97 -10.77 14.88 11.92
C ALA A 97 -10.40 15.37 10.51
N ARG A 98 -11.14 16.34 9.98
CA ARG A 98 -10.75 17.03 8.76
C ARG A 98 -9.43 17.77 9.01
N VAL A 99 -8.50 17.63 8.11
CA VAL A 99 -7.23 18.35 8.12
C VAL A 99 -7.14 19.14 6.83
N ASP A 100 -6.93 20.44 6.94
CA ASP A 100 -6.75 21.33 5.80
C ASP A 100 -5.24 21.40 5.47
N TYR A 101 -4.86 20.67 4.43
CA TYR A 101 -3.48 20.60 3.96
C TYR A 101 -3.16 21.80 3.06
N GLY A 102 -2.02 22.45 3.33
CA GLY A 102 -1.58 23.62 2.58
C GLY A 102 -0.07 23.64 2.35
N ASP A 103 0.37 24.64 1.60
CA ASP A 103 1.78 24.79 1.20
C ASP A 103 2.26 23.49 0.54
N VAL A 104 1.65 23.17 -0.63
CA VAL A 104 1.77 21.88 -1.30
C VAL A 104 2.77 21.98 -2.45
N GLU A 105 3.77 21.12 -2.43
CA GLU A 105 4.73 20.92 -3.50
C GLU A 105 4.41 19.59 -4.21
N TYR A 106 4.40 19.61 -5.56
CA TYR A 106 4.07 18.43 -6.36
C TYR A 106 5.33 17.91 -7.06
N PHE A 107 5.55 16.61 -6.95
CA PHE A 107 6.64 15.89 -7.61
C PHE A 107 6.04 15.00 -8.69
N LEU A 108 6.22 15.44 -9.94
CA LEU A 108 5.63 14.82 -11.12
C LEU A 108 6.71 13.96 -11.79
N PRO A 109 6.49 12.65 -11.97
CA PRO A 109 7.43 11.81 -12.71
C PRO A 109 7.72 12.35 -14.10
N ASP A 110 9.01 12.37 -14.48
CA ASP A 110 9.52 12.92 -15.74
C ASP A 110 9.25 12.02 -16.95
N ARG A 111 8.59 10.88 -16.75
CA ARG A 111 8.26 9.91 -17.81
C ARG A 111 6.76 9.74 -17.98
N PRO A 112 6.30 9.62 -19.22
CA PRO A 112 4.93 9.18 -19.46
C PRO A 112 4.78 7.74 -18.99
N GLU A 113 3.74 7.46 -18.22
CA GLU A 113 3.43 6.13 -17.69
C GLU A 113 2.03 5.68 -18.13
N GLU A 114 1.84 4.38 -18.28
CA GLU A 114 0.55 3.77 -18.55
C GLU A 114 -0.41 3.99 -17.36
N HIS A 115 0.15 3.91 -16.15
CA HIS A 115 -0.54 4.20 -14.88
C HIS A 115 0.06 5.44 -14.21
N PRO A 116 -0.35 6.66 -14.61
CA PRO A 116 0.20 7.89 -14.08
C PRO A 116 0.05 7.99 -12.56
N TRP A 117 1.06 8.54 -11.93
CA TRP A 117 1.07 8.78 -10.49
C TRP A 117 1.88 10.04 -10.17
N PHE A 118 1.70 10.58 -8.99
CA PHE A 118 2.53 11.66 -8.48
C PHE A 118 2.59 11.66 -6.95
N VAL A 119 3.51 12.42 -6.42
CA VAL A 119 3.66 12.67 -5.00
C VAL A 119 3.39 14.13 -4.70
N ALA A 120 2.64 14.39 -3.63
CA ALA A 120 2.49 15.72 -3.06
C ALA A 120 3.11 15.75 -1.67
N LEU A 121 3.83 16.83 -1.35
CA LEU A 121 4.29 17.15 0.00
C LEU A 121 3.53 18.37 0.48
N ALA A 122 2.56 18.18 1.36
CA ALA A 122 1.91 19.28 2.07
C ALA A 122 2.75 19.61 3.31
N ARG A 123 3.13 20.88 3.48
CA ARG A 123 3.98 21.33 4.59
C ARG A 123 3.17 21.73 5.82
N LYS A 124 1.87 22.00 5.67
CA LYS A 124 0.94 22.40 6.74
C LYS A 124 -0.23 21.43 6.85
N PRO A 125 -0.75 21.19 8.08
CA PRO A 125 -0.27 21.66 9.39
C PRO A 125 0.99 20.92 9.86
N GLN A 126 1.21 19.69 9.39
CA GLN A 126 2.40 18.88 9.63
C GLN A 126 2.91 18.33 8.30
N PRO A 127 4.21 18.45 8.02
CA PRO A 127 4.76 17.98 6.76
C PRO A 127 4.42 16.51 6.51
N SER A 128 3.74 16.24 5.40
CA SER A 128 3.26 14.90 5.06
C SER A 128 3.27 14.65 3.56
N TYR A 129 3.72 13.47 3.15
CA TYR A 129 3.62 13.01 1.79
C TYR A 129 2.26 12.36 1.51
N PHE A 130 1.83 12.53 0.26
CA PHE A 130 0.66 11.88 -0.32
C PHE A 130 1.05 11.30 -1.68
N VAL A 131 0.64 10.08 -1.96
CA VAL A 131 0.85 9.45 -3.26
C VAL A 131 -0.50 9.26 -3.92
N PHE A 132 -0.65 9.79 -5.12
CA PHE A 132 -1.84 9.64 -5.94
C PHE A 132 -1.54 8.74 -7.13
N ALA A 133 -2.51 7.93 -7.52
CA ALA A 133 -2.47 7.07 -8.69
C ALA A 133 -3.70 7.29 -9.55
N TYR A 134 -3.52 7.24 -10.87
CA TYR A 134 -4.60 7.27 -11.83
C TYR A 134 -5.01 5.85 -12.19
N GLU A 135 -6.17 5.44 -11.73
CA GLU A 135 -6.72 4.10 -11.91
C GLU A 135 -8.23 4.19 -12.23
N ASP A 136 -8.72 3.37 -13.12
CA ASP A 136 -10.12 3.37 -13.56
C ASP A 136 -10.61 4.78 -13.95
N ASP A 137 -9.83 5.46 -14.81
CA ASP A 137 -10.10 6.78 -15.37
C ASP A 137 -10.28 7.91 -14.35
N ARG A 138 -9.63 7.80 -13.18
CA ARG A 138 -9.69 8.83 -12.13
C ARG A 138 -8.46 8.83 -11.22
N TRP A 139 -8.23 9.97 -10.59
CA TRP A 139 -7.25 10.10 -9.53
C TRP A 139 -7.76 9.51 -8.21
N ARG A 140 -6.92 8.72 -7.56
CA ARG A 140 -7.19 8.13 -6.25
C ARG A 140 -6.02 8.36 -5.31
N LEU A 141 -6.29 8.52 -4.02
CA LEU A 141 -5.25 8.47 -3.00
C LEU A 141 -4.77 7.03 -2.83
N ALA A 142 -3.48 6.77 -3.10
CA ALA A 142 -2.87 5.46 -2.92
C ALA A 142 -2.23 5.31 -1.53
N ASN A 143 -1.47 6.32 -1.09
CA ASN A 143 -0.83 6.34 0.22
C ASN A 143 -0.87 7.76 0.81
N GLY A 144 -1.18 7.88 2.08
CA GLY A 144 -1.13 9.16 2.79
C GLY A 144 -2.23 9.33 3.85
N PRO A 145 -2.03 10.31 4.75
CA PRO A 145 -0.81 11.10 4.93
C PRO A 145 0.35 10.27 5.51
N ILE A 146 1.57 10.47 5.00
CA ILE A 146 2.79 9.88 5.53
C ILE A 146 3.61 11.00 6.18
N GLN A 147 3.58 11.08 7.50
CA GLN A 147 4.22 12.17 8.25
C GLN A 147 5.74 12.10 8.15
N LEU A 148 6.39 13.22 7.87
CA LEU A 148 7.84 13.36 7.90
C LEU A 148 8.38 13.11 9.33
N VAL A 149 9.52 12.44 9.40
CA VAL A 149 10.23 12.13 10.64
C VAL A 149 11.53 12.93 10.74
N GLY A 150 11.71 13.90 9.89
CA GLY A 150 12.87 14.75 9.78
C GLY A 150 12.72 15.67 8.58
N ASP A 151 13.83 16.08 7.99
CA ASP A 151 13.81 16.92 6.80
C ASP A 151 13.44 16.08 5.56
N ALA A 152 12.66 16.68 4.67
CA ALA A 152 12.37 16.08 3.38
C ALA A 152 13.67 16.04 2.55
N PRO A 153 13.97 14.93 1.87
CA PRO A 153 15.09 14.90 0.95
C PRO A 153 14.83 15.85 -0.22
N VAL A 154 15.90 16.45 -0.74
CA VAL A 154 15.81 17.25 -1.96
C VAL A 154 15.52 16.29 -3.12
N LEU A 155 14.34 16.39 -3.68
CA LEU A 155 14.01 15.79 -4.96
C LEU A 155 14.37 16.80 -6.03
N ASN A 156 15.00 16.36 -7.11
CA ASN A 156 15.35 17.27 -8.19
C ASN A 156 14.06 17.88 -8.75
N ALA A 157 13.81 19.12 -8.34
CA ALA A 157 12.57 19.83 -8.64
C ALA A 157 12.87 20.93 -9.64
N ASP A 158 12.96 20.55 -10.91
CA ASP A 158 12.54 21.41 -12.00
C ASP A 158 11.03 21.19 -12.21
N GLU A 159 10.47 21.44 -13.39
CA GLU A 159 9.04 21.20 -13.66
C GLU A 159 8.63 19.72 -13.50
N THR A 160 9.62 18.80 -13.56
CA THR A 160 9.42 17.34 -13.38
C THR A 160 10.46 16.76 -12.44
N THR A 161 10.11 15.64 -11.79
CA THR A 161 11.00 14.91 -10.89
C THR A 161 11.41 13.59 -11.53
N ARG A 162 12.70 13.23 -11.45
CA ARG A 162 13.19 11.98 -12.02
C ARG A 162 12.43 10.79 -11.43
N ALA A 163 11.66 10.09 -12.24
CA ALA A 163 11.12 8.78 -11.88
C ALA A 163 12.25 7.74 -11.85
N VAL A 164 12.18 6.79 -10.93
CA VAL A 164 13.07 5.62 -10.91
C VAL A 164 12.29 4.45 -11.50
N PRO A 165 12.57 4.07 -12.77
CA PRO A 165 11.85 2.98 -13.40
C PRO A 165 12.10 1.66 -12.68
N THR A 166 11.07 0.84 -12.57
CA THR A 166 11.16 -0.46 -11.89
C THR A 166 12.06 -1.47 -12.62
N ASP A 167 12.29 -1.28 -13.91
CA ASP A 167 13.16 -2.10 -14.76
C ASP A 167 14.61 -1.60 -14.80
N ASP A 168 14.92 -0.43 -14.20
CA ASP A 168 16.30 0.02 -14.04
C ASP A 168 17.11 -1.00 -13.23
N PRO A 169 18.27 -1.48 -13.77
CA PRO A 169 19.01 -2.60 -13.17
C PRO A 169 19.69 -2.25 -11.86
N GLU A 170 19.88 -0.97 -11.54
CA GLU A 170 20.52 -0.52 -10.32
C GLU A 170 19.51 0.15 -9.36
N ASP A 171 19.07 1.35 -9.67
CA ASP A 171 18.21 2.13 -8.79
C ASP A 171 16.80 1.51 -8.71
N GLY A 172 16.25 1.01 -9.83
CA GLY A 172 14.97 0.32 -9.88
C GLY A 172 14.99 -0.98 -9.08
N LEU A 173 16.06 -1.78 -9.22
CA LEU A 173 16.20 -2.99 -8.41
C LEU A 173 16.32 -2.65 -6.92
N ARG A 174 17.11 -1.63 -6.55
CA ARG A 174 17.23 -1.18 -5.16
C ARG A 174 15.88 -0.73 -4.60
N ALA A 175 15.13 0.07 -5.37
CA ALA A 175 13.81 0.56 -4.99
C ALA A 175 12.82 -0.57 -4.76
N ARG A 176 12.70 -1.54 -5.68
CA ARG A 176 11.81 -2.71 -5.56
C ARG A 176 12.13 -3.58 -4.35
N LEU A 177 13.37 -3.63 -3.92
CA LEU A 177 13.77 -4.42 -2.75
C LEU A 177 13.49 -3.72 -1.41
N VAL A 178 13.17 -2.43 -1.40
CA VAL A 178 12.93 -1.69 -0.15
C VAL A 178 11.82 -2.31 0.70
N PRO A 179 10.63 -2.62 0.17
CA PRO A 179 9.55 -3.23 0.96
C PRO A 179 9.97 -4.59 1.56
N GLN A 180 10.63 -5.45 0.78
CA GLN A 180 11.12 -6.74 1.24
C GLN A 180 12.19 -6.61 2.33
N LYS A 181 13.10 -5.62 2.20
CA LYS A 181 14.09 -5.33 3.24
C LYS A 181 13.44 -4.89 4.55
N HIS A 182 12.33 -4.14 4.50
CA HIS A 182 11.57 -3.79 5.70
C HIS A 182 10.96 -5.04 6.36
N LEU A 183 10.34 -5.92 5.58
CA LEU A 183 9.83 -7.19 6.11
C LEU A 183 10.94 -8.05 6.71
N ALA A 184 12.07 -8.19 5.99
CA ALA A 184 13.22 -8.94 6.48
C ALA A 184 13.74 -8.37 7.81
N PHE A 185 13.85 -7.04 7.93
CA PHE A 185 14.28 -6.38 9.16
C PHE A 185 13.31 -6.63 10.33
N LEU A 186 12.00 -6.46 10.10
CA LEU A 186 10.99 -6.61 11.15
C LEU A 186 10.81 -8.06 11.59
N SER A 187 11.02 -9.03 10.69
CA SER A 187 10.93 -10.47 10.99
C SER A 187 12.20 -10.99 11.67
N ASP A 188 13.31 -10.28 11.54
CA ASP A 188 14.64 -10.73 11.98
C ASP A 188 14.96 -10.24 13.39
N ARG A 189 14.38 -10.90 14.39
CA ARG A 189 14.67 -10.61 15.80
C ARG A 189 16.13 -10.92 16.20
N ALA A 190 16.81 -11.76 15.44
CA ALA A 190 18.17 -12.18 15.71
C ALA A 190 19.23 -11.30 15.03
N GLY A 191 18.84 -10.40 14.12
CA GLY A 191 19.75 -9.51 13.39
C GLY A 191 20.56 -10.22 12.28
N LEU A 192 20.04 -11.31 11.73
CA LEU A 192 20.73 -12.15 10.73
C LEU A 192 20.45 -11.72 9.29
N SER A 193 19.40 -10.92 9.04
CA SER A 193 19.01 -10.49 7.69
C SER A 193 20.05 -9.62 6.99
N GLY A 194 20.98 -9.04 7.73
CA GLY A 194 21.95 -8.08 7.21
C GLY A 194 21.35 -6.69 6.92
N VAL A 195 20.03 -6.50 7.01
CA VAL A 195 19.38 -5.21 6.82
C VAL A 195 19.59 -4.34 8.04
N ARG A 196 20.10 -3.13 7.82
CA ARG A 196 20.44 -2.20 8.91
C ARG A 196 19.82 -0.84 8.69
N PHE A 197 19.21 -0.32 9.74
CA PHE A 197 18.78 1.07 9.85
C PHE A 197 19.69 1.82 10.83
N ALA A 198 19.83 3.12 10.63
CA ALA A 198 20.60 3.98 11.54
C ALA A 198 20.03 3.95 12.98
N SER A 199 20.85 4.30 13.96
CA SER A 199 20.35 4.51 15.32
C SER A 199 19.32 5.64 15.32
N GLY A 200 18.19 5.45 16.02
CA GLY A 200 17.09 6.41 16.06
C GLY A 200 16.14 6.35 14.87
N ASP A 201 16.40 5.51 13.86
CA ASP A 201 15.47 5.33 12.76
C ASP A 201 14.12 4.79 13.26
N PRO A 202 12.96 5.30 12.77
CA PRO A 202 11.63 4.87 13.17
C PRO A 202 11.38 3.36 13.05
N MET A 203 12.00 2.70 12.06
CA MET A 203 11.87 1.24 11.90
C MET A 203 12.50 0.47 13.07
N ARG A 204 13.59 0.97 13.65
CA ARG A 204 14.19 0.36 14.85
C ARG A 204 13.29 0.53 16.07
N ASN A 205 12.64 1.70 16.18
CA ASN A 205 11.68 1.96 17.25
C ASN A 205 10.47 1.05 17.12
N LEU A 206 9.95 0.88 15.90
CA LEU A 206 8.86 -0.05 15.61
C LEU A 206 9.22 -1.49 15.98
N LEU A 207 10.39 -1.99 15.58
CA LEU A 207 10.84 -3.33 15.95
C LEU A 207 10.93 -3.49 17.48
N SER A 208 11.50 -2.49 18.17
CA SER A 208 11.59 -2.51 19.64
C SER A 208 10.22 -2.53 20.31
N GLU A 209 9.25 -1.78 19.78
CA GLU A 209 7.85 -1.80 20.23
C GLU A 209 7.25 -3.19 20.04
N LEU A 210 7.36 -3.75 18.84
CA LEU A 210 6.80 -5.06 18.49
C LEU A 210 7.35 -6.19 19.38
N VAL A 211 8.64 -6.17 19.69
CA VAL A 211 9.27 -7.14 20.61
C VAL A 211 8.69 -7.04 22.02
N LYS A 212 8.36 -5.83 22.49
CA LYS A 212 7.80 -5.58 23.83
C LYS A 212 6.27 -5.82 23.87
N LYS A 213 5.57 -5.67 22.78
CA LYS A 213 4.11 -5.69 22.71
C LYS A 213 3.44 -6.93 23.31
N PRO A 214 3.96 -8.19 23.14
CA PRO A 214 3.39 -9.36 23.82
C PRO A 214 3.36 -9.27 25.34
N SER A 215 4.26 -8.55 25.97
CA SER A 215 4.26 -8.38 27.41
C SER A 215 3.15 -7.44 27.91
N THR A 216 2.68 -6.51 27.07
CA THR A 216 1.68 -5.50 27.45
C THR A 216 0.25 -6.08 27.50
N VAL A 217 0.01 -7.21 26.87
CA VAL A 217 -1.31 -7.86 26.82
C VAL A 217 -1.44 -9.06 27.74
N ARG A 218 -0.42 -9.35 28.58
CA ARG A 218 -0.48 -10.47 29.53
C ARG A 218 -1.72 -10.39 30.44
N PRO A 219 -2.34 -11.50 30.77
CA PRO A 219 -1.93 -12.90 30.53
C PRO A 219 -2.28 -13.47 29.16
N ASP A 220 -2.92 -12.70 28.28
CA ASP A 220 -3.24 -13.11 26.92
C ASP A 220 -1.98 -13.41 26.10
N ARG A 221 -2.15 -14.16 25.00
CA ARG A 221 -1.08 -14.47 24.05
C ARG A 221 -1.20 -13.58 22.84
N LEU A 222 -0.10 -12.96 22.41
CA LEU A 222 0.00 -12.16 21.20
C LEU A 222 1.07 -12.72 20.28
N SER A 223 0.69 -12.97 19.04
CA SER A 223 1.60 -13.19 17.91
C SER A 223 1.37 -12.13 16.84
N TYR A 224 2.34 -11.91 15.98
CA TYR A 224 2.23 -10.99 14.85
C TYR A 224 3.02 -11.51 13.66
N ASP A 225 2.59 -11.10 12.47
CA ASP A 225 3.18 -11.39 11.17
C ASP A 225 3.16 -10.14 10.31
N PHE A 226 3.89 -10.15 9.19
CA PHE A 226 4.04 -9.01 8.30
C PHE A 226 3.67 -9.39 6.88
N GLN A 227 2.98 -8.48 6.19
CA GLN A 227 2.65 -8.64 4.77
C GLN A 227 2.91 -7.35 4.01
N LEU A 228 3.32 -7.49 2.75
CA LEU A 228 3.30 -6.38 1.80
C LEU A 228 1.86 -6.06 1.42
N ILE A 229 1.56 -4.80 1.22
CA ILE A 229 0.35 -4.40 0.52
C ILE A 229 0.65 -4.51 -0.97
N PRO A 230 -0.16 -5.25 -1.74
CA PRO A 230 0.02 -5.33 -3.18
C PRO A 230 -0.05 -3.94 -3.83
N GLY A 231 0.72 -3.73 -4.87
CA GLY A 231 0.77 -2.49 -5.62
C GLY A 231 2.15 -2.24 -6.21
N GLU A 232 2.23 -1.27 -7.10
CA GLU A 232 3.48 -0.87 -7.72
C GLU A 232 4.38 -0.15 -6.73
N THR A 233 5.68 -0.43 -6.80
CA THR A 233 6.69 0.35 -6.09
C THR A 233 6.88 1.68 -6.81
N ARG A 234 6.53 2.77 -6.15
CA ARG A 234 6.69 4.14 -6.67
C ARG A 234 7.92 4.77 -6.07
N ALA A 235 8.82 5.23 -6.93
CA ALA A 235 10.10 5.76 -6.49
C ALA A 235 10.51 7.00 -7.29
N LEU A 236 10.98 8.02 -6.58
CA LEU A 236 11.51 9.26 -7.15
C LEU A 236 13.02 9.35 -6.89
N GLY A 237 13.75 9.86 -7.86
CA GLY A 237 15.17 10.14 -7.71
C GLY A 237 15.43 11.20 -6.65
N VAL A 238 16.52 11.05 -5.91
CA VAL A 238 16.94 12.01 -4.88
C VAL A 238 18.20 12.74 -5.33
N GLY A 239 18.30 14.03 -5.05
CA GLY A 239 19.52 14.81 -5.25
C GLY A 239 20.71 14.15 -4.54
N GLY A 240 21.81 14.00 -5.26
CA GLY A 240 22.98 13.27 -4.78
C GLY A 240 22.94 11.75 -5.01
N GLY A 241 21.93 11.24 -5.69
CA GLY A 241 21.77 9.84 -6.08
C GLY A 241 20.90 9.00 -5.13
N GLY A 242 20.45 7.86 -5.64
CA GLY A 242 19.49 6.97 -4.96
C GLY A 242 18.05 7.35 -5.21
N ALA A 243 17.13 6.82 -4.39
CA ALA A 243 15.69 6.99 -4.56
C ALA A 243 14.95 7.22 -3.26
N LEU A 244 13.82 7.92 -3.33
CA LEU A 244 12.78 7.96 -2.30
C LEU A 244 11.65 7.02 -2.71
N VAL A 245 11.43 5.97 -1.94
CA VAL A 245 10.51 4.88 -2.23
C VAL A 245 9.29 4.96 -1.34
N PHE A 246 8.10 4.99 -1.95
CA PHE A 246 6.81 4.99 -1.26
C PHE A 246 6.21 3.59 -1.27
N HIS A 247 5.90 3.08 -0.11
CA HIS A 247 5.31 1.75 0.05
C HIS A 247 4.58 1.63 1.38
N ALA A 248 3.87 0.51 1.55
CA ALA A 248 3.20 0.20 2.81
C ALA A 248 3.33 -1.28 3.16
N ILE A 249 3.24 -1.56 4.45
CA ILE A 249 3.23 -2.93 4.99
C ILE A 249 2.06 -3.09 5.96
N LYS A 250 1.56 -4.32 6.08
CA LYS A 250 0.60 -4.72 7.11
C LYS A 250 1.33 -5.41 8.26
N ILE A 251 0.95 -5.07 9.47
CA ILE A 251 1.27 -5.85 10.67
C ILE A 251 -0.02 -6.52 11.09
N MET A 252 -0.03 -7.83 11.05
CA MET A 252 -1.18 -8.64 11.43
C MET A 252 -0.96 -9.24 12.80
N TYR A 253 -1.77 -8.87 13.77
CA TYR A 253 -1.71 -9.41 15.12
C TYR A 253 -2.79 -10.45 15.32
N THR A 254 -2.46 -11.52 16.05
CA THR A 254 -3.44 -12.47 16.60
C THR A 254 -3.30 -12.47 18.11
N GLN A 255 -4.33 -11.99 18.80
CA GLN A 255 -4.40 -12.03 20.26
C GLN A 255 -5.43 -13.07 20.68
N LYS A 256 -5.02 -13.99 21.56
CA LYS A 256 -5.86 -15.05 22.15
C LYS A 256 -5.93 -14.89 23.65
N ALA A 257 -7.14 -14.92 24.17
CA ALA A 257 -7.38 -14.87 25.60
C ALA A 257 -6.73 -16.05 26.32
N HIS A 258 -6.21 -15.80 27.52
CA HIS A 258 -5.80 -16.86 28.43
C HIS A 258 -6.99 -17.63 29.01
N SER A 259 -8.12 -16.95 29.14
CA SER A 259 -9.38 -17.52 29.62
C SER A 259 -10.50 -17.39 28.57
N ARG A 260 -11.73 -17.08 28.98
CA ARG A 260 -12.89 -16.97 28.08
C ARG A 260 -12.94 -15.66 27.28
N LYS A 261 -12.28 -14.59 27.75
CA LYS A 261 -12.29 -13.26 27.15
C LYS A 261 -10.92 -12.61 27.30
N LEU A 262 -10.59 -11.69 26.41
CA LEU A 262 -9.36 -10.93 26.47
C LEU A 262 -9.29 -10.09 27.74
N ALA A 263 -8.17 -10.14 28.44
CA ALA A 263 -7.92 -9.35 29.65
C ALA A 263 -7.49 -7.93 29.28
N HIS A 264 -6.56 -7.81 28.33
CA HIS A 264 -6.01 -6.54 27.85
C HIS A 264 -6.03 -6.49 26.32
N PRO A 265 -7.20 -6.14 25.70
CA PRO A 265 -7.31 -6.10 24.25
C PRO A 265 -6.31 -5.13 23.63
N LEU A 266 -5.60 -5.59 22.62
CA LEU A 266 -4.76 -4.75 21.78
C LEU A 266 -5.61 -3.62 21.18
N PHE A 267 -5.12 -2.39 21.19
CA PHE A 267 -5.83 -1.17 20.80
C PHE A 267 -7.04 -0.79 21.69
N GLY A 268 -7.26 -1.50 22.81
CA GLY A 268 -8.31 -1.19 23.80
C GLY A 268 -9.66 -1.84 23.52
N ALA A 269 -10.48 -1.98 24.57
CA ALA A 269 -11.77 -2.64 24.50
C ALA A 269 -12.78 -1.92 23.60
N ASP A 270 -12.74 -0.58 23.56
CA ASP A 270 -13.62 0.22 22.71
C ASP A 270 -13.33 0.01 21.24
N ALA A 271 -12.05 -0.02 20.83
CA ALA A 271 -11.68 -0.34 19.46
C ALA A 271 -12.20 -1.73 19.06
N VAL A 272 -11.99 -2.73 19.90
CA VAL A 272 -12.52 -4.08 19.65
C VAL A 272 -14.04 -4.05 19.46
N ARG A 273 -14.76 -3.38 20.36
CA ARG A 273 -16.23 -3.29 20.30
C ARG A 273 -16.74 -2.63 19.02
N VAL A 274 -16.16 -1.52 18.59
CA VAL A 274 -16.64 -0.77 17.41
C VAL A 274 -16.36 -1.51 16.10
N PHE A 275 -15.27 -2.27 16.02
CA PHE A 275 -14.96 -3.07 14.85
C PHE A 275 -15.71 -4.39 14.79
N THR A 276 -15.87 -5.09 15.92
CA THR A 276 -16.40 -6.46 15.94
C THR A 276 -17.87 -6.56 16.35
N GLY A 277 -18.45 -5.50 16.92
CA GLY A 277 -19.76 -5.54 17.58
C GLY A 277 -19.79 -6.34 18.88
N LYS A 278 -18.64 -6.90 19.33
CA LYS A 278 -18.54 -7.75 20.52
C LYS A 278 -17.69 -7.07 21.60
N ALA A 279 -18.19 -7.05 22.83
CA ALA A 279 -17.49 -6.42 23.94
C ALA A 279 -16.26 -7.19 24.42
N SER A 280 -16.23 -8.50 24.28
CA SER A 280 -15.18 -9.34 24.87
C SER A 280 -15.01 -10.66 24.08
N PRO A 281 -14.40 -10.62 22.90
CA PRO A 281 -14.09 -11.86 22.17
C PRO A 281 -12.97 -12.64 22.86
N ALA A 282 -12.88 -13.95 22.57
CA ALA A 282 -11.79 -14.80 23.05
C ALA A 282 -10.54 -14.71 22.17
N THR A 283 -10.73 -14.34 20.91
CA THR A 283 -9.66 -14.14 19.94
C THR A 283 -9.98 -12.90 19.13
N ILE A 284 -8.95 -12.14 18.76
CA ILE A 284 -9.03 -11.07 17.77
C ILE A 284 -7.86 -11.17 16.79
N HIS A 285 -8.17 -10.82 15.56
CA HIS A 285 -7.19 -10.56 14.51
C HIS A 285 -7.20 -9.06 14.21
N VAL A 286 -6.05 -8.43 14.29
CA VAL A 286 -5.94 -6.98 14.11
C VAL A 286 -4.99 -6.70 12.96
N THR A 287 -5.40 -5.82 12.05
CA THR A 287 -4.57 -5.33 10.96
C THR A 287 -4.22 -3.88 11.21
N GLU A 288 -2.93 -3.61 11.31
CA GLU A 288 -2.35 -2.26 11.32
C GLU A 288 -1.59 -2.05 10.02
N VAL A 289 -1.79 -0.90 9.37
CA VAL A 289 -1.06 -0.50 8.17
C VAL A 289 0.00 0.51 8.54
N VAL A 290 1.21 0.29 8.06
CA VAL A 290 2.35 1.22 8.19
C VAL A 290 2.66 1.78 6.81
N LEU A 291 2.49 3.08 6.64
CA LEU A 291 2.83 3.83 5.44
C LEU A 291 4.25 4.35 5.57
N LEU A 292 5.04 4.25 4.54
CA LEU A 292 6.48 4.55 4.56
C LEU A 292 6.93 5.34 3.33
N ALA A 293 7.77 6.35 3.56
CA ALA A 293 8.66 6.91 2.55
C ALA A 293 10.10 6.65 2.99
N THR A 294 10.82 5.88 2.20
CA THR A 294 12.16 5.39 2.55
C THR A 294 13.17 5.85 1.51
N LYS A 295 14.19 6.58 1.95
CA LYS A 295 15.34 6.90 1.11
C LYS A 295 16.26 5.68 1.04
N VAL A 296 16.58 5.25 -0.17
CA VAL A 296 17.65 4.28 -0.44
C VAL A 296 18.81 5.01 -1.11
N ALA A 297 19.97 4.99 -0.46
CA ALA A 297 21.18 5.59 -0.99
C ALA A 297 21.85 4.69 -2.05
N PRO A 298 22.76 5.19 -2.88
CA PRO A 298 23.49 4.40 -3.88
C PRO A 298 24.22 3.19 -3.28
N ASP A 299 24.70 3.28 -2.05
CA ASP A 299 25.33 2.19 -1.29
C ASP A 299 24.31 1.18 -0.72
N GLY A 300 23.01 1.39 -0.96
CA GLY A 300 21.92 0.53 -0.49
C GLY A 300 21.49 0.78 0.96
N LYS A 301 22.02 1.78 1.63
CA LYS A 301 21.60 2.18 2.99
C LYS A 301 20.18 2.72 2.97
N LEU A 302 19.38 2.26 3.93
CA LEU A 302 18.00 2.68 4.10
C LEU A 302 17.87 3.72 5.22
N THR A 303 17.03 4.73 4.97
CA THR A 303 16.66 5.74 5.97
C THR A 303 15.16 6.00 5.85
N THR A 304 14.42 5.84 6.94
CA THR A 304 12.99 6.17 6.99
C THR A 304 12.83 7.68 7.05
N VAL A 305 12.30 8.28 6.00
CA VAL A 305 12.09 9.73 5.84
C VAL A 305 10.73 10.13 6.37
N ALA A 306 9.72 9.31 6.13
CA ALA A 306 8.37 9.55 6.61
C ALA A 306 7.71 8.22 7.00
N MET A 307 6.87 8.27 8.04
CA MET A 307 6.17 7.10 8.54
C MET A 307 4.85 7.51 9.19
N SER A 308 3.79 6.80 8.84
CA SER A 308 2.51 6.86 9.54
C SER A 308 1.97 5.47 9.80
N ARG A 309 1.14 5.33 10.83
CA ARG A 309 0.52 4.06 11.21
C ARG A 309 -0.98 4.24 11.42
N GLY A 310 -1.75 3.27 11.00
CA GLY A 310 -3.19 3.30 11.17
C GLY A 310 -3.80 1.93 11.42
N LEU A 311 -4.77 1.87 12.34
CA LEU A 311 -5.59 0.69 12.57
C LEU A 311 -6.59 0.53 11.42
N ALA A 312 -6.43 -0.51 10.63
CA ALA A 312 -7.26 -0.81 9.47
C ALA A 312 -8.46 -1.70 9.82
N ASP A 313 -8.25 -2.76 10.60
CA ASP A 313 -9.33 -3.71 10.94
C ASP A 313 -9.10 -4.42 12.28
N ILE A 314 -10.20 -4.85 12.90
CA ILE A 314 -10.23 -5.83 13.98
C ILE A 314 -11.36 -6.82 13.70
N THR A 315 -11.05 -8.11 13.59
CA THR A 315 -12.02 -9.20 13.45
C THR A 315 -11.96 -10.17 14.63
N PRO A 316 -13.07 -10.82 14.97
CA PRO A 316 -13.11 -11.81 16.05
C PRO A 316 -12.50 -13.16 15.65
#